data_3c8df33a9f470f12be18ab026a8b0226
#
_entry.id   3c8df33a9f470f12be18ab026a8b0226
#
_cell.length_a   1.000
_cell.length_b   1.000
_cell.length_c   1.000
_cell.angle_alpha   90.00
_cell.angle_beta   90.00
_cell.angle_gamma   90.00
#
_symmetry.space_group_name_H-M   'P 1'
#
loop_
_entity.id
_entity.type
_entity.pdbx_description
1 polymer ?
#
loop_
_entity_poly.entity_id
_entity_poly.type
_entity_poly.pdbx_seq_one_letter_code
_entity_poly.pdbx_strand_id
1 'polypeptide(L)'
;HLTGDIHAVTAANNLLAAQMDARIFHELTQKDGPLYDRLVPKIKGVRKFSPIQLRRLKRLGITKTDPDTLTEGEKSKFARLNIDTNKIMWNRVVDLNDRYLRKITVGQSPTEKGFTRETAFDISVASEIMAXLALGKDVDDIKEKLANMVVALDKSGNPVTADDLGMTGALLVLLRDAFEPTLMQSLEGTPVLVHTGP
;
A
#
# COMPACT_ATOMS: atom_id res chain seq x y z
N HIS A 1 -4.74 20.88 -11.76
CA HIS A 1 -4.92 19.45 -11.69
C HIS A 1 -6.37 19.11 -11.34
N LEU A 2 -6.93 18.12 -12.02
CA LEU A 2 -8.36 17.84 -11.92
C LEU A 2 -8.72 17.06 -10.67
N THR A 3 -9.94 17.28 -10.18
CA THR A 3 -10.43 16.66 -8.93
C THR A 3 -10.30 15.14 -8.94
N GLY A 4 -10.60 14.50 -10.07
CA GLY A 4 -10.52 13.04 -10.18
C GLY A 4 -9.14 12.48 -9.92
N ASP A 5 -8.09 13.17 -10.35
CA ASP A 5 -6.72 12.73 -10.15
C ASP A 5 -6.31 12.83 -8.68
N ILE A 6 -6.68 13.91 -8.01
CA ILE A 6 -6.42 14.06 -6.57
C ILE A 6 -7.17 12.98 -5.79
N HIS A 7 -8.42 12.69 -6.16
CA HIS A 7 -9.19 11.62 -5.53
C HIS A 7 -8.53 10.25 -5.74
N ALA A 8 -7.98 9.99 -6.92
CA ALA A 8 -7.27 8.74 -7.18
C ALA A 8 -6.06 8.59 -6.27
N VAL A 9 -5.28 9.67 -6.10
CA VAL A 9 -4.13 9.69 -5.18
C VAL A 9 -4.60 9.43 -3.74
N THR A 10 -5.64 10.14 -3.30
CA THR A 10 -6.19 9.98 -1.95
C THR A 10 -6.65 8.54 -1.73
N ALA A 11 -7.39 7.98 -2.68
CA ALA A 11 -7.90 6.62 -2.59
C ALA A 11 -6.75 5.61 -2.51
N ALA A 12 -5.74 5.73 -3.38
CA ALA A 12 -4.60 4.82 -3.39
C ALA A 12 -3.80 4.91 -2.09
N ASN A 13 -3.51 6.13 -1.64
CA ASN A 13 -2.75 6.37 -0.41
C ASN A 13 -3.46 5.75 0.79
N ASN A 14 -4.76 5.99 0.90
CA ASN A 14 -5.53 5.56 2.08
C ASN A 14 -5.83 4.06 2.02
N LEU A 15 -5.96 3.49 0.82
CA LEU A 15 -6.09 2.04 0.69
C LEU A 15 -4.81 1.34 1.18
N LEU A 16 -3.64 1.89 0.84
CA LEU A 16 -2.36 1.35 1.32
C LEU A 16 -2.28 1.43 2.85
N ALA A 17 -2.66 2.58 3.43
CA ALA A 17 -2.68 2.74 4.89
C ALA A 17 -3.64 1.75 5.55
N ALA A 18 -4.84 1.59 4.98
CA ALA A 18 -5.84 0.67 5.51
C ALA A 18 -5.36 -0.78 5.45
N GLN A 19 -4.71 -1.17 4.35
CA GLN A 19 -4.17 -2.52 4.23
C GLN A 19 -3.04 -2.77 5.23
N MET A 20 -2.19 -1.77 5.46
CA MET A 20 -1.14 -1.87 6.47
C MET A 20 -1.74 -2.11 7.86
N ASP A 21 -2.72 -1.30 8.25
CA ASP A 21 -3.38 -1.45 9.56
C ASP A 21 -4.10 -2.81 9.67
N ALA A 22 -4.79 -3.23 8.61
CA ALA A 22 -5.45 -4.55 8.58
C ALA A 22 -4.44 -5.67 8.73
N ARG A 23 -3.28 -5.54 8.07
CA ARG A 23 -2.22 -6.55 8.16
C ARG A 23 -1.65 -6.64 9.57
N ILE A 24 -1.37 -5.49 10.20
CA ILE A 24 -0.91 -5.43 11.58
C ILE A 24 -1.93 -6.13 12.50
N PHE A 25 -3.21 -5.77 12.37
CA PHE A 25 -4.28 -6.35 13.17
C PHE A 25 -4.36 -7.87 13.00
N HIS A 26 -4.31 -8.35 11.77
CA HIS A 26 -4.38 -9.80 11.52
C HIS A 26 -3.16 -10.52 12.11
N GLU A 27 -1.97 -9.92 12.00
CA GLU A 27 -0.77 -10.54 12.57
C GLU A 27 -0.82 -10.58 14.10
N LEU A 28 -1.45 -9.59 14.74
CA LEU A 28 -1.61 -9.54 16.19
C LEU A 28 -2.66 -10.52 16.69
N THR A 29 -3.67 -10.83 15.91
CA THR A 29 -4.84 -11.58 16.37
C THR A 29 -4.92 -13.01 15.82
N GLN A 30 -4.05 -13.40 14.88
CA GLN A 30 -4.14 -14.72 14.24
C GLN A 30 -2.81 -15.47 14.34
N LYS A 31 -2.93 -16.80 14.39
CA LYS A 31 -1.78 -17.72 14.34
C LYS A 31 -1.30 -17.86 12.88
N ASP A 32 -0.11 -18.40 12.69
CA ASP A 32 0.54 -18.53 11.39
C ASP A 32 -0.31 -19.29 10.36
N GLY A 33 -0.90 -20.40 10.76
CA GLY A 33 -1.72 -21.22 9.84
C GLY A 33 -2.88 -20.45 9.24
N PRO A 34 -3.82 -19.93 10.07
CA PRO A 34 -4.92 -19.12 9.56
C PRO A 34 -4.45 -17.89 8.77
N LEU A 35 -3.35 -17.26 9.19
CA LEU A 35 -2.81 -16.11 8.48
C LEU A 35 -2.32 -16.51 7.09
N TYR A 36 -1.59 -17.62 7.00
CA TYR A 36 -1.14 -18.17 5.72
C TYR A 36 -2.33 -18.54 4.82
N ASP A 37 -3.35 -19.21 5.39
CA ASP A 37 -4.53 -19.62 4.65
C ASP A 37 -5.30 -18.42 4.08
N ARG A 38 -5.33 -17.32 4.81
CA ARG A 38 -5.95 -16.08 4.35
C ARG A 38 -5.20 -15.49 3.16
N LEU A 39 -3.86 -15.54 3.21
CA LEU A 39 -3.01 -14.95 2.16
C LEU A 39 -2.96 -15.83 0.90
N VAL A 40 -3.01 -17.16 1.07
CA VAL A 40 -2.91 -18.11 -0.03
C VAL A 40 -4.08 -19.10 0.08
N PRO A 41 -5.30 -18.65 -0.18
CA PRO A 41 -6.48 -19.52 -0.02
C PRO A 41 -6.52 -20.65 -1.04
N LYS A 42 -7.16 -21.75 -0.67
CA LYS A 42 -7.47 -22.82 -1.62
C LYS A 42 -8.66 -22.39 -2.47
N ILE A 43 -8.47 -22.35 -3.77
CA ILE A 43 -9.52 -22.08 -4.72
C ILE A 43 -9.77 -23.39 -5.49
N LYS A 44 -10.95 -23.95 -5.35
CA LYS A 44 -11.29 -25.26 -5.94
C LYS A 44 -10.28 -26.35 -5.51
N GLY A 45 -9.85 -26.29 -4.25
CA GLY A 45 -8.93 -27.29 -3.69
C GLY A 45 -7.45 -27.06 -3.96
N VAL A 46 -7.10 -26.05 -4.73
CA VAL A 46 -5.70 -25.78 -5.14
C VAL A 46 -5.24 -24.42 -4.61
N ARG A 47 -4.00 -24.38 -4.09
CA ARG A 47 -3.34 -23.11 -3.75
C ARG A 47 -2.39 -22.73 -4.86
N LYS A 48 -2.30 -21.44 -5.12
CA LYS A 48 -1.29 -20.88 -6.04
C LYS A 48 -0.78 -19.55 -5.52
N PHE A 49 0.52 -19.33 -5.66
CA PHE A 49 1.08 -18.01 -5.41
C PHE A 49 0.81 -17.07 -6.58
N SER A 50 0.43 -15.86 -6.29
CA SER A 50 0.34 -14.80 -7.28
C SER A 50 1.75 -14.28 -7.61
N PRO A 51 1.94 -13.58 -8.74
CA PRO A 51 3.26 -13.03 -9.07
C PRO A 51 3.87 -12.15 -7.99
N ILE A 52 3.05 -11.34 -7.30
CA ILE A 52 3.54 -10.48 -6.23
C ILE A 52 4.00 -11.31 -5.02
N GLN A 53 3.32 -12.43 -4.74
CA GLN A 53 3.72 -13.34 -3.67
C GLN A 53 5.02 -14.07 -4.02
N LEU A 54 5.22 -14.43 -5.29
CA LEU A 54 6.48 -15.02 -5.74
C LEU A 54 7.64 -14.03 -5.56
N ARG A 55 7.43 -12.74 -5.85
CA ARG A 55 8.45 -11.72 -5.58
C ARG A 55 8.80 -11.64 -4.09
N ARG A 56 7.79 -11.72 -3.23
CA ARG A 56 8.03 -11.72 -1.78
C ARG A 56 8.85 -12.95 -1.36
N LEU A 57 8.49 -14.14 -1.84
CA LEU A 57 9.26 -15.36 -1.55
C LEU A 57 10.73 -15.20 -1.94
N LYS A 58 10.96 -14.63 -3.14
CA LYS A 58 12.32 -14.38 -3.62
C LYS A 58 13.09 -13.45 -2.68
N ARG A 59 12.44 -12.35 -2.23
CA ARG A 59 13.07 -11.42 -1.27
C ARG A 59 13.39 -12.09 0.06
N LEU A 60 12.59 -13.09 0.46
CA LEU A 60 12.82 -13.85 1.70
C LEU A 60 13.84 -14.99 1.53
N GLY A 61 14.36 -15.20 0.33
CA GLY A 61 15.29 -16.29 0.05
C GLY A 61 14.63 -17.65 -0.03
N ILE A 62 13.30 -17.71 -0.24
CA ILE A 62 12.55 -18.96 -0.37
C ILE A 62 12.41 -19.28 -1.86
N THR A 63 13.00 -20.40 -2.31
CA THR A 63 13.01 -20.77 -3.71
C THR A 63 11.80 -21.63 -4.12
N LYS A 64 11.03 -22.12 -3.16
CA LYS A 64 9.85 -22.95 -3.42
C LYS A 64 8.75 -22.13 -4.08
N THR A 65 8.08 -22.72 -5.07
CA THR A 65 6.99 -22.07 -5.80
C THR A 65 5.63 -22.73 -5.58
N ASP A 66 5.62 -23.89 -4.92
CA ASP A 66 4.38 -24.60 -4.58
C ASP A 66 3.98 -24.25 -3.14
N PRO A 67 2.82 -23.61 -2.94
CA PRO A 67 2.40 -23.20 -1.58
C PRO A 67 2.27 -24.34 -0.58
N ASP A 68 2.01 -25.55 -1.03
CA ASP A 68 1.82 -26.69 -0.13
C ASP A 68 3.15 -27.33 0.31
N THR A 69 4.29 -26.87 -0.22
CA THR A 69 5.61 -27.41 0.12
C THR A 69 6.37 -26.58 1.15
N LEU A 70 5.86 -25.41 1.55
CA LEU A 70 6.54 -24.56 2.52
C LEU A 70 6.54 -25.21 3.90
N THR A 71 7.70 -25.12 4.59
CA THR A 71 7.79 -25.54 6.00
C THR A 71 7.03 -24.52 6.86
N GLU A 72 6.75 -24.89 8.10
CA GLU A 72 6.05 -23.98 9.03
C GLU A 72 6.85 -22.69 9.26
N GLY A 73 8.18 -22.79 9.34
CA GLY A 73 9.03 -21.60 9.45
C GLY A 73 8.97 -20.71 8.22
N GLU A 74 8.93 -21.30 7.02
CA GLU A 74 8.79 -20.56 5.76
C GLU A 74 7.42 -19.90 5.65
N LYS A 75 6.37 -20.60 6.09
CA LYS A 75 5.00 -20.03 6.12
C LYS A 75 4.95 -18.83 7.05
N SER A 76 5.55 -18.94 8.22
CA SER A 76 5.61 -17.85 9.19
C SER A 76 6.34 -16.63 8.62
N LYS A 77 7.52 -16.84 8.04
CA LYS A 77 8.29 -15.78 7.38
C LYS A 77 7.49 -15.08 6.27
N PHE A 78 6.82 -15.88 5.45
CA PHE A 78 6.03 -15.35 4.34
C PHE A 78 4.83 -14.57 4.85
N ALA A 79 4.10 -15.11 5.84
CA ALA A 79 2.83 -14.56 6.29
C ALA A 79 3.00 -13.32 7.17
N ARG A 80 4.12 -13.18 7.88
CA ARG A 80 4.31 -12.08 8.83
C ARG A 80 5.27 -11.04 8.30
N LEU A 81 4.81 -9.80 8.28
CA LEU A 81 5.64 -8.64 7.95
C LEU A 81 6.35 -8.11 9.20
N ASN A 82 5.82 -8.42 10.38
CA ASN A 82 6.38 -8.00 11.68
C ASN A 82 6.64 -6.50 11.76
N ILE A 83 5.68 -5.71 11.29
CA ILE A 83 5.81 -4.25 11.31
C ILE A 83 5.98 -3.76 12.75
N ASP A 84 6.95 -2.88 12.95
CA ASP A 84 7.13 -2.15 14.21
C ASP A 84 6.17 -0.96 14.20
N THR A 85 5.15 -1.01 15.05
CA THR A 85 4.12 0.04 15.08
C THR A 85 4.65 1.41 15.50
N ASN A 86 5.86 1.46 16.06
CA ASN A 86 6.53 2.73 16.39
C ASN A 86 7.35 3.27 15.23
N LYS A 87 7.43 2.54 14.13
CA LYS A 87 8.25 2.91 12.96
C LYS A 87 7.44 2.91 11.67
N ILE A 88 6.18 3.31 11.77
CA ILE A 88 5.30 3.50 10.62
C ILE A 88 5.54 4.90 10.06
N MET A 89 5.78 4.98 8.77
CA MET A 89 6.09 6.23 8.07
C MET A 89 4.96 6.65 7.13
N TRP A 90 3.92 5.85 6.99
CA TRP A 90 2.84 6.08 6.03
C TRP A 90 1.60 6.59 6.75
N ASN A 91 1.23 7.82 6.47
CA ASN A 91 0.01 8.44 7.02
C ASN A 91 -1.12 8.35 6.00
N ARG A 92 -2.35 8.44 6.50
CA ARG A 92 -3.49 8.71 5.62
C ARG A 92 -3.43 10.16 5.16
N VAL A 93 -4.13 10.48 4.08
CA VAL A 93 -4.19 11.84 3.56
C VAL A 93 -5.64 12.29 3.44
N VAL A 94 -5.85 13.60 3.48
CA VAL A 94 -7.17 14.20 3.32
C VAL A 94 -7.01 15.58 2.66
N ASP A 95 -7.99 15.96 1.82
CA ASP A 95 -7.88 17.18 1.03
C ASP A 95 -7.89 18.44 1.90
N LEU A 96 -8.78 18.49 2.89
CA LEU A 96 -8.83 19.62 3.83
C LEU A 96 -8.15 19.19 5.12
N ASN A 97 -6.89 19.56 5.24
CA ASN A 97 -6.04 19.16 6.37
C ASN A 97 -5.77 20.38 7.27
N ASP A 98 -5.89 20.19 8.56
CA ASP A 98 -5.63 21.25 9.53
C ASP A 98 -4.87 20.71 10.75
N ARG A 99 -4.54 21.61 11.68
CA ARG A 99 -3.72 21.26 12.84
C ARG A 99 -4.31 20.18 13.75
N TYR A 100 -5.62 20.03 13.75
CA TYR A 100 -6.29 19.06 14.63
C TYR A 100 -6.08 17.63 14.13
N LEU A 101 -5.66 17.45 12.88
CA LEU A 101 -5.38 16.12 12.30
C LEU A 101 -3.90 15.73 12.42
N ARG A 102 -3.05 16.57 13.00
CA ARG A 102 -1.61 16.31 13.09
C ARG A 102 -1.22 15.32 14.18
N LYS A 103 -2.13 15.05 15.12
CA LYS A 103 -1.91 14.02 16.14
C LYS A 103 -3.27 13.44 16.51
N ILE A 104 -3.52 12.24 16.02
CA ILE A 104 -4.79 11.54 16.25
C ILE A 104 -4.53 10.10 16.66
N THR A 105 -5.51 9.47 17.28
CA THR A 105 -5.47 8.07 17.63
C THR A 105 -6.45 7.31 16.74
N VAL A 106 -5.96 6.32 16.01
CA VAL A 106 -6.79 5.45 15.17
C VAL A 106 -6.98 4.09 15.84
N GLY A 107 -7.98 3.33 15.39
CA GLY A 107 -8.25 1.99 15.90
C GLY A 107 -9.03 1.99 17.21
N GLN A 108 -9.84 3.00 17.46
CA GLN A 108 -10.55 3.16 18.74
C GLN A 108 -11.89 2.42 18.81
N SER A 109 -12.37 1.86 17.70
CA SER A 109 -13.60 1.07 17.71
C SER A 109 -13.42 -0.22 18.54
N PRO A 110 -14.46 -0.66 19.27
CA PRO A 110 -14.37 -1.94 19.98
C PRO A 110 -13.97 -3.12 19.10
N THR A 111 -14.26 -3.07 17.82
CA THR A 111 -13.88 -4.14 16.87
C THR A 111 -12.37 -4.28 16.72
N GLU A 112 -11.61 -3.25 17.03
CA GLU A 112 -10.13 -3.28 16.96
C GLU A 112 -9.49 -3.83 18.24
N LYS A 113 -10.31 -4.27 19.21
CA LYS A 113 -9.82 -5.03 20.39
C LYS A 113 -8.72 -4.30 21.18
N GLY A 114 -8.76 -2.96 21.17
CA GLY A 114 -7.77 -2.16 21.88
C GLY A 114 -6.46 -1.93 21.15
N PHE A 115 -6.32 -2.38 19.90
CA PHE A 115 -5.11 -2.14 19.11
C PHE A 115 -5.17 -0.76 18.47
N THR A 116 -4.82 0.26 19.26
CA THR A 116 -4.79 1.65 18.82
C THR A 116 -3.36 2.08 18.49
N ARG A 117 -3.24 3.14 17.70
CA ARG A 117 -1.94 3.79 17.51
C ARG A 117 -2.11 5.28 17.24
N GLU A 118 -1.09 6.05 17.56
CA GLU A 118 -1.05 7.47 17.21
C GLU A 118 -0.57 7.62 15.77
N THR A 119 -1.15 8.58 15.05
CA THR A 119 -0.80 8.87 13.67
C THR A 119 -1.18 10.33 13.37
N ALA A 120 -1.10 10.69 12.11
CA ALA A 120 -1.52 12.00 11.60
C ALA A 120 -2.16 11.81 10.23
N PHE A 121 -2.90 12.81 9.77
CA PHE A 121 -3.28 12.91 8.36
C PHE A 121 -2.39 13.97 7.71
N ASP A 122 -1.91 13.68 6.53
CA ASP A 122 -1.22 14.66 5.69
C ASP A 122 -2.21 15.20 4.66
N ILE A 123 -1.86 16.29 3.99
CA ILE A 123 -2.69 16.79 2.90
C ILE A 123 -2.49 15.88 1.67
N SER A 124 -3.54 15.67 0.90
CA SER A 124 -3.52 14.72 -0.22
C SER A 124 -2.34 14.93 -1.19
N VAL A 125 -2.02 16.18 -1.48
CA VAL A 125 -0.94 16.49 -2.43
C VAL A 125 0.46 16.18 -1.86
N ALA A 126 0.58 15.94 -0.56
CA ALA A 126 1.86 15.55 0.05
C ALA A 126 2.12 14.04 -0.02
N SER A 127 1.18 13.26 -0.56
CA SER A 127 1.37 11.83 -0.72
C SER A 127 2.58 11.53 -1.61
N GLU A 128 3.39 10.55 -1.23
CA GLU A 128 4.47 10.05 -2.06
C GLU A 128 3.96 9.57 -3.44
N ILE A 129 2.72 9.11 -3.50
CA ILE A 129 2.08 8.69 -4.76
C ILE A 129 2.00 9.87 -5.74
N MET A 130 1.73 11.06 -5.25
CA MET A 130 1.74 12.26 -6.10
C MET A 130 3.10 12.42 -6.78
N ALA A 131 4.17 12.26 -6.05
CA ALA A 131 5.50 12.30 -6.62
C ALA A 131 5.76 11.15 -7.60
N UNK A 132 5.25 10.05 -7.37
CA UNK A 132 5.37 9.07 -8.13
C UNK A 132 4.83 9.23 -9.34
N LEU A 133 3.71 9.82 -9.45
CA LEU A 133 3.05 10.15 -10.73
C LEU A 133 3.81 11.22 -11.52
N ALA A 134 4.28 12.26 -10.82
CA ALA A 134 4.98 13.38 -11.47
C ALA A 134 6.34 12.97 -12.04
N LEU A 135 7.01 12.01 -11.41
CA LEU A 135 8.38 11.61 -11.78
C LEU A 135 8.42 10.35 -12.65
N GLY A 136 7.29 9.68 -12.81
CA GLY A 136 7.21 8.45 -13.59
C GLY A 136 7.36 8.71 -15.08
N LYS A 137 8.13 7.87 -15.76
CA LYS A 137 8.37 7.99 -17.20
C LYS A 137 7.32 7.24 -18.02
N ASP A 138 6.84 6.15 -17.47
CA ASP A 138 5.82 5.30 -18.11
C ASP A 138 5.18 4.42 -17.03
N VAL A 139 4.23 3.60 -17.43
CA VAL A 139 3.46 2.76 -16.50
C VAL A 139 4.35 1.76 -15.75
N ASP A 140 5.34 1.20 -16.42
CA ASP A 140 6.22 0.23 -15.76
C ASP A 140 7.12 0.89 -14.72
N ASP A 141 7.64 2.07 -15.03
CA ASP A 141 8.44 2.87 -14.09
C ASP A 141 7.59 3.27 -12.87
N ILE A 142 6.35 3.73 -13.10
CA ILE A 142 5.43 4.08 -12.02
C ILE A 142 5.14 2.83 -11.15
N LYS A 143 4.91 1.69 -11.79
CA LYS A 143 4.68 0.42 -11.09
C LYS A 143 5.86 0.06 -10.19
N GLU A 144 7.08 0.21 -10.69
CA GLU A 144 8.28 -0.07 -9.90
C GLU A 144 8.41 0.91 -8.72
N LYS A 145 8.16 2.18 -8.95
CA LYS A 145 8.19 3.20 -7.89
C LYS A 145 7.15 2.88 -6.81
N LEU A 146 5.91 2.59 -7.21
CA LEU A 146 4.84 2.21 -6.27
C LEU A 146 5.22 0.97 -5.45
N ALA A 147 5.79 -0.05 -6.11
CA ALA A 147 6.17 -1.29 -5.44
C ALA A 147 7.20 -1.04 -4.33
N ASN A 148 8.10 -0.08 -4.56
CA ASN A 148 9.23 0.19 -3.66
C ASN A 148 8.93 1.23 -2.58
N MET A 149 7.73 1.83 -2.55
CA MET A 149 7.36 2.76 -1.48
C MET A 149 7.48 2.08 -0.12
N VAL A 150 8.22 2.68 0.79
CA VAL A 150 8.43 2.13 2.14
C VAL A 150 7.37 2.71 3.07
N VAL A 151 6.56 1.83 3.64
CA VAL A 151 5.46 2.25 4.53
C VAL A 151 5.83 2.18 6.01
N ALA A 152 6.78 1.32 6.37
CA ALA A 152 7.18 1.10 7.75
C ALA A 152 8.51 0.34 7.78
N LEU A 153 9.08 0.21 8.98
CA LEU A 153 10.16 -0.75 9.21
C LEU A 153 9.60 -1.95 10.00
N ASP A 154 10.19 -3.11 9.79
CA ASP A 154 9.87 -4.27 10.61
C ASP A 154 10.63 -4.21 11.94
N LYS A 155 10.36 -5.16 12.84
CA LYS A 155 11.00 -5.18 14.18
C LYS A 155 12.51 -5.39 14.13
N SER A 156 13.04 -5.84 12.99
CA SER A 156 14.48 -5.99 12.77
C SER A 156 15.11 -4.76 12.08
N GLY A 157 14.29 -3.74 11.75
CA GLY A 157 14.76 -2.52 11.11
C GLY A 157 14.79 -2.58 9.59
N ASN A 158 14.25 -3.62 8.97
CA ASN A 158 14.21 -3.73 7.51
C ASN A 158 12.98 -2.99 6.95
N PRO A 159 13.09 -2.40 5.76
CA PRO A 159 11.95 -1.71 5.16
C PRO A 159 10.84 -2.68 4.77
N VAL A 160 9.60 -2.26 4.99
CA VAL A 160 8.39 -2.94 4.53
C VAL A 160 7.78 -2.08 3.44
N THR A 161 7.57 -2.66 2.27
CA THR A 161 7.15 -1.91 1.08
C THR A 161 5.68 -2.18 0.73
N ALA A 162 5.15 -1.36 -0.17
CA ALA A 162 3.81 -1.58 -0.73
C ALA A 162 3.71 -2.95 -1.43
N ASP A 163 4.80 -3.40 -2.06
CA ASP A 163 4.83 -4.72 -2.70
C ASP A 163 4.78 -5.85 -1.66
N ASP A 164 5.41 -5.66 -0.50
CA ASP A 164 5.32 -6.62 0.60
C ASP A 164 3.89 -6.76 1.11
N LEU A 165 3.14 -5.67 1.11
CA LEU A 165 1.72 -5.66 1.47
C LEU A 165 0.82 -6.23 0.38
N GLY A 166 1.37 -6.49 -0.81
CA GLY A 166 0.60 -7.02 -1.94
C GLY A 166 -0.22 -5.97 -2.66
N MET A 167 0.14 -4.69 -2.54
CA MET A 167 -0.74 -3.59 -2.94
C MET A 167 -0.43 -3.00 -4.31
N THR A 168 0.72 -3.29 -4.92
CA THR A 168 1.16 -2.63 -6.16
C THR A 168 0.08 -2.62 -7.24
N GLY A 169 -0.54 -3.78 -7.49
CA GLY A 169 -1.58 -3.88 -8.53
C GLY A 169 -2.82 -3.05 -8.22
N ALA A 170 -3.27 -3.06 -6.96
CA ALA A 170 -4.44 -2.29 -6.56
C ALA A 170 -4.19 -0.78 -6.70
N LEU A 171 -2.98 -0.33 -6.33
CA LEU A 171 -2.61 1.08 -6.49
C LEU A 171 -2.62 1.48 -7.96
N LEU A 172 -2.05 0.62 -8.84
CA LEU A 172 -2.04 0.89 -10.29
C LEU A 172 -3.45 1.03 -10.85
N VAL A 173 -4.37 0.16 -10.44
CA VAL A 173 -5.75 0.22 -10.93
C VAL A 173 -6.41 1.54 -10.52
N LEU A 174 -6.22 1.96 -9.26
CA LEU A 174 -6.82 3.22 -8.79
C LEU A 174 -6.24 4.44 -9.49
N LEU A 175 -4.96 4.38 -9.87
CA LEU A 175 -4.25 5.51 -10.44
C LEU A 175 -4.28 5.55 -11.98
N ARG A 176 -4.88 4.53 -12.60
CA ARG A 176 -4.81 4.33 -14.05
C ARG A 176 -5.12 5.61 -14.86
N ASP A 177 -6.21 6.26 -14.52
CA ASP A 177 -6.67 7.42 -15.29
C ASP A 177 -5.91 8.70 -14.92
N ALA A 178 -5.08 8.66 -13.88
CA ALA A 178 -4.27 9.81 -13.44
C ALA A 178 -2.86 9.79 -14.03
N PHE A 179 -2.47 8.73 -14.77
CA PHE A 179 -1.13 8.64 -15.36
C PHE A 179 -0.91 9.63 -16.49
N GLU A 180 -1.95 9.89 -17.28
CA GLU A 180 -1.85 10.71 -18.47
C GLU A 180 -2.32 12.13 -18.18
N PRO A 181 -1.68 13.15 -18.78
CA PRO A 181 -2.21 14.51 -18.69
C PRO A 181 -3.57 14.61 -19.36
N THR A 182 -4.41 15.51 -18.87
CA THR A 182 -5.68 15.84 -19.50
C THR A 182 -5.46 17.00 -20.47
N LEU A 183 -5.84 16.82 -21.71
CA LEU A 183 -5.80 17.90 -22.69
C LEU A 183 -7.06 18.75 -22.55
N MET A 184 -6.89 20.02 -22.32
CA MET A 184 -7.97 20.97 -22.16
C MET A 184 -7.75 22.15 -23.12
N GLN A 185 -8.58 23.12 -23.04
CA GLN A 185 -8.55 24.28 -23.95
C GLN A 185 -8.96 25.54 -23.17
N SER A 186 -8.24 26.62 -23.37
CA SER A 186 -8.62 27.91 -22.79
C SER A 186 -9.84 28.46 -23.52
N LEU A 187 -10.40 29.54 -23.00
CA LEU A 187 -11.52 30.20 -23.66
C LEU A 187 -11.15 30.72 -25.06
N GLU A 188 -9.89 31.02 -25.28
CA GLU A 188 -9.37 31.51 -26.57
C GLU A 188 -9.01 30.37 -27.53
N GLY A 189 -9.24 29.12 -27.12
CA GLY A 189 -8.95 27.95 -27.93
C GLY A 189 -7.51 27.43 -27.83
N THR A 190 -6.70 27.98 -26.95
CA THR A 190 -5.32 27.52 -26.77
C THR A 190 -5.28 26.15 -26.07
N PRO A 191 -4.57 25.13 -26.62
CA PRO A 191 -4.44 23.85 -25.95
C PRO A 191 -3.65 23.98 -24.64
N VAL A 192 -4.13 23.28 -23.60
CA VAL A 192 -3.52 23.29 -22.28
C VAL A 192 -3.44 21.84 -21.77
N LEU A 193 -2.27 21.42 -21.34
CA LEU A 193 -2.10 20.11 -20.68
C LEU A 193 -2.13 20.33 -19.17
N VAL A 194 -3.01 19.57 -18.51
CA VAL A 194 -3.13 19.57 -17.04
C VAL A 194 -2.71 18.20 -16.53
N HIS A 195 -1.74 18.15 -15.66
CA HIS A 195 -1.25 16.87 -15.13
C HIS A 195 -1.08 16.90 -13.61
N THR A 196 -0.97 15.70 -13.03
CA THR A 196 -0.71 15.50 -11.61
C THR A 196 0.76 15.77 -11.32
N GLY A 197 1.02 16.49 -10.27
CA GLY A 197 2.39 16.65 -9.85
C GLY A 197 2.57 17.86 -8.95
N PRO A 198 3.61 17.81 -8.08
CA PRO A 198 3.93 18.96 -7.26
C PRO A 198 4.59 20.05 -8.08
#